data_cd357ac7969d79a1f98177232ff56f48
#
_entry.id   cd357ac7969d79a1f98177232ff56f48
#
_cell.length_a   1.000
_cell.length_b   1.000
_cell.length_c   1.000
_cell.angle_alpha   90.00
_cell.angle_beta   90.00
_cell.angle_gamma   90.00
#
_symmetry.space_group_name_H-M   'P 1'
#
loop_
_entity.id
_entity.type
_entity.pdbx_description
1 polymer ?
#
loop_
_entity_poly.entity_id
_entity_poly.type
_entity_poly.pdbx_seq_one_letter_code
_entity_poly.pdbx_strand_id
1 'polypeptide(L)'
;MADRTDMLDGGALAARTLREAGVEVVFALHGGHLDTFLTGCRRYGIRLVDCRHEAAAVNAADGYARSTGRLGVAAVTSGPGLFNSIGGISAAAADGVGVLVITSSPPLGEAETRELQGGLDQIAAVRPITKWAHRVTSTSRIPDLVGLAVRHAQGGQPGPVVLDIPIDVGFTSVDPSKLAAAGKPEIAPRPVPPARSIASLAELIDASERPVVVVGDGSLAMDFRSELDDFAEATGIPVFRSGLSRGGLTHGHKLNAGGIFSLMALPALGAGTPDLVILVGASHGLFLGGRRFYPMCAGAKMAQIHLDAAEILSLIHISEPTRPY
;
A
#
# COMPACT_ATOMS: atom_id res chain seq x y z
N MET A 1 -4.47 -1.08 45.97
CA MET A 1 -5.36 -0.54 44.95
C MET A 1 -4.44 0.19 43.96
N ALA A 2 -4.21 -0.37 42.76
CA ALA A 2 -3.48 0.35 41.74
C ALA A 2 -4.25 1.63 41.38
N ASP A 3 -3.53 2.73 41.29
CA ASP A 3 -4.12 4.03 41.00
C ASP A 3 -4.86 3.94 39.66
N ARG A 4 -6.16 4.26 39.64
CA ARG A 4 -7.01 4.20 38.43
C ARG A 4 -6.52 5.10 37.29
N THR A 5 -5.51 5.94 37.55
CA THR A 5 -4.90 6.87 36.59
C THR A 5 -4.01 6.19 35.55
N ASP A 6 -3.58 4.94 35.77
CA ASP A 6 -2.65 4.25 34.86
C ASP A 6 -3.36 3.26 33.89
N MET A 7 -4.68 3.05 34.06
CA MET A 7 -5.44 2.17 33.19
C MET A 7 -5.69 2.79 31.83
N LEU A 8 -5.52 2.01 30.75
CA LEU A 8 -5.82 2.40 29.39
C LEU A 8 -6.90 1.48 28.80
N ASP A 9 -7.89 2.10 28.16
CA ASP A 9 -8.84 1.35 27.34
C ASP A 9 -8.20 0.88 26.01
N GLY A 10 -8.87 -0.04 25.33
CA GLY A 10 -8.34 -0.61 24.09
C GLY A 10 -8.17 0.41 22.98
N GLY A 11 -9.06 1.41 22.90
CA GLY A 11 -8.94 2.49 21.92
C GLY A 11 -7.70 3.35 22.15
N ALA A 12 -7.44 3.70 23.44
CA ALA A 12 -6.23 4.44 23.82
C ALA A 12 -4.95 3.62 23.55
N LEU A 13 -4.98 2.31 23.77
CA LEU A 13 -3.86 1.41 23.43
C LEU A 13 -3.58 1.40 21.92
N ALA A 14 -4.63 1.29 21.10
CA ALA A 14 -4.49 1.32 19.64
C ALA A 14 -3.89 2.65 19.17
N ALA A 15 -4.42 3.76 19.65
CA ALA A 15 -3.94 5.10 19.30
C ALA A 15 -2.49 5.33 19.74
N ARG A 16 -2.12 4.90 20.96
CA ARG A 16 -0.74 4.96 21.44
C ARG A 16 0.21 4.22 20.51
N THR A 17 -0.13 2.98 20.17
CA THR A 17 0.72 2.14 19.31
C THR A 17 0.85 2.73 17.90
N LEU A 18 -0.22 3.28 17.35
CA LEU A 18 -0.16 3.99 16.06
C LEU A 18 0.74 5.22 16.14
N ARG A 19 0.66 5.99 17.22
CA ARG A 19 1.54 7.15 17.43
C ARG A 19 3.02 6.74 17.53
N GLU A 20 3.32 5.68 18.24
CA GLU A 20 4.66 5.08 18.34
C GLU A 20 5.14 4.58 16.97
N ALA A 21 4.24 4.11 16.11
CA ALA A 21 4.51 3.74 14.73
C ALA A 21 4.70 4.94 13.78
N GLY A 22 4.57 6.18 14.28
CA GLY A 22 4.75 7.39 13.50
C GLY A 22 3.50 7.91 12.78
N VAL A 23 2.31 7.41 13.14
CA VAL A 23 1.04 7.92 12.60
C VAL A 23 0.76 9.29 13.22
N GLU A 24 0.53 10.28 12.38
CA GLU A 24 0.25 11.67 12.77
C GLU A 24 -1.17 12.11 12.47
N VAL A 25 -1.83 11.44 11.54
CA VAL A 25 -3.18 11.79 11.10
C VAL A 25 -4.04 10.54 10.87
N VAL A 26 -5.31 10.63 11.24
CA VAL A 26 -6.34 9.63 10.96
C VAL A 26 -7.52 10.33 10.30
N PHE A 27 -7.95 9.81 9.17
CA PHE A 27 -9.16 10.24 8.47
C PHE A 27 -10.35 9.43 8.97
N ALA A 28 -11.37 10.07 9.50
CA ALA A 28 -12.40 9.35 10.22
C ALA A 28 -13.81 9.83 9.88
N LEU A 29 -14.75 8.89 9.91
CA LEU A 29 -16.16 9.19 10.11
C LEU A 29 -16.59 8.55 11.42
N HIS A 30 -17.04 9.42 12.34
CA HIS A 30 -17.42 9.04 13.69
C HIS A 30 -18.59 8.04 13.71
N GLY A 31 -18.51 7.11 14.65
CA GLY A 31 -19.60 6.24 15.12
C GLY A 31 -19.26 5.79 16.53
N GLY A 32 -20.26 5.62 17.40
CA GLY A 32 -20.08 5.36 18.84
C GLY A 32 -19.16 4.17 19.16
N HIS A 33 -19.06 3.19 18.28
CA HIS A 33 -18.14 2.07 18.43
C HIS A 33 -16.65 2.47 18.39
N LEU A 34 -16.33 3.69 17.89
CA LEU A 34 -14.96 4.21 17.76
C LEU A 34 -14.58 5.20 18.85
N ASP A 35 -15.46 5.53 19.79
CA ASP A 35 -15.25 6.62 20.75
C ASP A 35 -13.95 6.54 21.53
N THR A 36 -13.61 5.37 22.04
CA THR A 36 -12.35 5.15 22.77
C THR A 36 -11.13 5.35 21.88
N PHE A 37 -11.19 4.89 20.62
CA PHE A 37 -10.10 5.06 19.68
C PHE A 37 -9.90 6.53 19.28
N LEU A 38 -10.97 7.24 18.94
CA LEU A 38 -10.91 8.66 18.56
C LEU A 38 -10.47 9.55 19.73
N THR A 39 -10.95 9.23 20.95
CA THR A 39 -10.50 9.90 22.18
C THR A 39 -9.00 9.61 22.42
N GLY A 40 -8.59 8.36 22.22
CA GLY A 40 -7.19 7.96 22.29
C GLY A 40 -6.31 8.71 21.29
N CYS A 41 -6.75 8.87 20.05
CA CYS A 41 -6.06 9.67 19.03
C CYS A 41 -5.78 11.10 19.51
N ARG A 42 -6.80 11.77 20.09
CA ARG A 42 -6.64 13.11 20.66
C ARG A 42 -5.67 13.12 21.82
N ARG A 43 -5.75 12.12 22.71
CA ARG A 43 -4.85 11.98 23.89
C ARG A 43 -3.38 11.89 23.48
N TYR A 44 -3.08 11.16 22.40
CA TYR A 44 -1.71 10.93 21.93
C TYR A 44 -1.28 11.87 20.78
N GLY A 45 -2.02 12.95 20.54
CA GLY A 45 -1.66 13.99 19.58
C GLY A 45 -1.73 13.52 18.11
N ILE A 46 -2.60 12.56 17.81
CA ILE A 46 -2.91 12.19 16.43
C ILE A 46 -4.03 13.12 15.94
N ARG A 47 -3.79 13.82 14.84
CA ARG A 47 -4.78 14.70 14.23
C ARG A 47 -5.92 13.87 13.62
N LEU A 48 -7.15 14.21 13.96
CA LEU A 48 -8.34 13.67 13.34
C LEU A 48 -8.83 14.58 12.22
N VAL A 49 -9.07 14.02 11.05
CA VAL A 49 -9.68 14.71 9.91
C VAL A 49 -11.06 14.09 9.70
N ASP A 50 -12.09 14.89 10.00
CA ASP A 50 -13.49 14.46 9.85
C ASP A 50 -13.89 14.38 8.39
N CYS A 51 -14.48 13.26 7.99
CA CYS A 51 -14.98 12.98 6.66
C CYS A 51 -16.51 12.85 6.67
N ARG A 52 -17.14 13.07 5.52
CA ARG A 52 -18.60 13.01 5.40
C ARG A 52 -19.12 11.72 4.78
N HIS A 53 -18.20 10.83 4.42
CA HIS A 53 -18.50 9.50 3.90
C HIS A 53 -17.29 8.59 4.14
N GLU A 54 -17.50 7.33 4.47
CA GLU A 54 -16.44 6.39 4.83
C GLU A 54 -15.49 6.12 3.65
N ALA A 55 -16.02 6.04 2.43
CA ALA A 55 -15.17 5.94 1.24
C ALA A 55 -14.22 7.14 1.12
N ALA A 56 -14.68 8.35 1.48
CA ALA A 56 -13.83 9.54 1.47
C ALA A 56 -12.73 9.46 2.53
N ALA A 57 -13.00 8.87 3.70
CA ALA A 57 -11.98 8.66 4.73
C ALA A 57 -10.87 7.72 4.24
N VAL A 58 -11.23 6.59 3.61
CA VAL A 58 -10.25 5.65 3.08
C VAL A 58 -9.50 6.24 1.87
N ASN A 59 -10.19 6.92 0.96
CA ASN A 59 -9.54 7.59 -0.18
C ASN A 59 -8.60 8.73 0.27
N ALA A 60 -8.93 9.44 1.35
CA ALA A 60 -8.03 10.44 1.91
C ALA A 60 -6.79 9.81 2.55
N ALA A 61 -6.94 8.68 3.24
CA ALA A 61 -5.82 7.90 3.75
C ALA A 61 -4.94 7.35 2.63
N ASP A 62 -5.53 6.85 1.55
CA ASP A 62 -4.84 6.41 0.33
C ASP A 62 -4.06 7.59 -0.30
N GLY A 63 -4.69 8.73 -0.51
CA GLY A 63 -4.06 9.94 -1.05
C GLY A 63 -2.91 10.45 -0.17
N TYR A 64 -3.07 10.38 1.17
CA TYR A 64 -2.01 10.71 2.12
C TYR A 64 -0.81 9.75 1.98
N ALA A 65 -1.06 8.45 1.89
CA ALA A 65 0.00 7.46 1.72
C ALA A 65 0.77 7.68 0.41
N ARG A 66 0.07 7.93 -0.70
CA ARG A 66 0.70 8.24 -2.00
C ARG A 66 1.53 9.51 -1.99
N SER A 67 1.07 10.53 -1.27
CA SER A 67 1.72 11.85 -1.26
C SER A 67 2.94 11.90 -0.35
N THR A 68 2.94 11.12 0.73
CA THR A 68 3.94 11.20 1.80
C THR A 68 4.87 9.99 1.90
N GLY A 69 4.52 8.86 1.25
CA GLY A 69 5.20 7.59 1.45
C GLY A 69 4.95 6.95 2.83
N ARG A 70 4.07 7.54 3.66
CA ARG A 70 3.75 7.07 5.00
C ARG A 70 2.49 6.21 5.01
N LEU A 71 2.25 5.49 6.10
CA LEU A 71 1.02 4.74 6.30
C LEU A 71 -0.20 5.68 6.32
N GLY A 72 -1.16 5.45 5.44
CA GLY A 72 -2.47 6.08 5.52
C GLY A 72 -3.35 5.35 6.54
N VAL A 73 -4.03 6.09 7.41
CA VAL A 73 -4.92 5.49 8.42
C VAL A 73 -6.31 6.08 8.31
N ALA A 74 -7.30 5.22 8.16
CA ALA A 74 -8.71 5.59 8.22
C ALA A 74 -9.40 4.92 9.41
N ALA A 75 -10.44 5.56 9.96
CA ALA A 75 -11.29 4.98 10.99
C ALA A 75 -12.76 5.11 10.60
N VAL A 76 -13.45 3.98 10.54
CA VAL A 76 -14.85 3.89 10.12
C VAL A 76 -15.64 2.97 11.06
N THR A 77 -16.90 3.26 11.29
CA THR A 77 -17.71 2.47 12.21
C THR A 77 -18.05 1.08 11.65
N SER A 78 -18.67 0.25 12.48
CA SER A 78 -19.06 -1.12 12.15
C SER A 78 -20.12 -1.20 11.04
N GLY A 79 -20.24 -2.38 10.43
CA GLY A 79 -21.29 -2.72 9.48
C GLY A 79 -21.31 -1.76 8.29
N PRO A 80 -22.38 -0.97 8.11
CA PRO A 80 -22.52 -0.04 6.98
C PRO A 80 -21.32 0.87 6.79
N GLY A 81 -20.65 1.31 7.86
CA GLY A 81 -19.46 2.15 7.77
C GLY A 81 -18.30 1.46 7.05
N LEU A 82 -17.95 0.24 7.45
CA LEU A 82 -16.93 -0.52 6.76
C LEU A 82 -17.36 -0.87 5.32
N PHE A 83 -18.61 -1.26 5.11
CA PHE A 83 -19.10 -1.61 3.76
C PHE A 83 -19.10 -0.42 2.80
N ASN A 84 -19.39 0.80 3.27
CA ASN A 84 -19.23 2.02 2.48
C ASN A 84 -17.77 2.31 2.09
N SER A 85 -16.81 1.73 2.79
CA SER A 85 -15.37 1.90 2.54
C SER A 85 -14.80 0.95 1.48
N ILE A 86 -15.53 -0.11 1.10
CA ILE A 86 -15.02 -1.20 0.23
C ILE A 86 -14.40 -0.66 -1.06
N GLY A 87 -15.02 0.33 -1.69
CA GLY A 87 -14.49 0.95 -2.91
C GLY A 87 -13.10 1.56 -2.72
N GLY A 88 -12.90 2.31 -1.62
CA GLY A 88 -11.59 2.88 -1.30
C GLY A 88 -10.53 1.82 -0.95
N ILE A 89 -10.93 0.78 -0.18
CA ILE A 89 -10.05 -0.35 0.14
C ILE A 89 -9.62 -1.08 -1.15
N SER A 90 -10.57 -1.32 -2.06
CA SER A 90 -10.31 -2.00 -3.35
C SER A 90 -9.35 -1.19 -4.23
N ALA A 91 -9.49 0.14 -4.26
CA ALA A 91 -8.56 1.02 -4.99
C ALA A 91 -7.14 0.95 -4.42
N ALA A 92 -7.00 1.02 -3.09
CA ALA A 92 -5.71 0.87 -2.42
C ALA A 92 -5.08 -0.52 -2.67
N ALA A 93 -5.91 -1.58 -2.75
CA ALA A 93 -5.46 -2.93 -3.07
C ALA A 93 -4.94 -3.04 -4.50
N ALA A 94 -5.69 -2.50 -5.46
CA ALA A 94 -5.33 -2.55 -6.88
C ALA A 94 -4.00 -1.85 -7.17
N ASP A 95 -3.73 -0.76 -6.46
CA ASP A 95 -2.55 0.08 -6.69
C ASP A 95 -1.41 -0.20 -5.68
N GLY A 96 -1.57 -1.18 -4.78
CA GLY A 96 -0.52 -1.55 -3.82
C GLY A 96 -0.19 -0.43 -2.82
N VAL A 97 -1.21 0.27 -2.30
CA VAL A 97 -1.03 1.39 -1.37
C VAL A 97 -1.25 0.95 0.07
N GLY A 98 -0.29 1.28 0.95
CA GLY A 98 -0.35 0.95 2.37
C GLY A 98 -1.40 1.80 3.12
N VAL A 99 -2.56 1.22 3.36
CA VAL A 99 -3.65 1.83 4.11
C VAL A 99 -4.08 0.90 5.25
N LEU A 100 -4.18 1.44 6.47
CA LEU A 100 -4.76 0.74 7.61
C LEU A 100 -6.17 1.32 7.88
N VAL A 101 -7.16 0.48 7.82
CA VAL A 101 -8.53 0.82 8.22
C VAL A 101 -8.80 0.22 9.59
N ILE A 102 -9.00 1.10 10.58
CA ILE A 102 -9.50 0.72 11.90
C ILE A 102 -11.03 0.75 11.82
N THR A 103 -11.62 -0.37 12.16
CA THR A 103 -13.09 -0.47 12.30
C THR A 103 -13.45 -1.08 13.65
N SER A 104 -14.70 -1.14 13.93
CA SER A 104 -15.23 -1.81 15.11
C SER A 104 -16.34 -2.78 14.74
N SER A 105 -16.75 -3.59 15.68
CA SER A 105 -17.89 -4.48 15.57
C SER A 105 -18.67 -4.49 16.90
N PRO A 106 -19.90 -5.03 16.91
CA PRO A 106 -20.66 -5.30 18.13
C PRO A 106 -19.86 -6.10 19.15
N PRO A 107 -20.28 -6.13 20.43
CA PRO A 107 -19.59 -6.88 21.47
C PRO A 107 -19.43 -8.36 21.12
N LEU A 108 -18.27 -8.92 21.37
CA LEU A 108 -18.01 -10.36 21.15
C LEU A 108 -18.96 -11.26 21.95
N GLY A 109 -19.33 -10.80 23.16
CA GLY A 109 -20.23 -11.54 24.03
C GLY A 109 -21.70 -11.54 23.58
N GLU A 110 -22.06 -10.71 22.60
CA GLU A 110 -23.41 -10.58 22.06
C GLU A 110 -23.50 -11.00 20.59
N ALA A 111 -22.50 -11.72 20.10
CA ALA A 111 -22.51 -12.25 18.74
C ALA A 111 -23.81 -13.05 18.49
N GLU A 112 -24.36 -12.91 17.26
CA GLU A 112 -25.61 -13.58 16.85
C GLU A 112 -26.89 -13.06 17.52
N THR A 113 -26.82 -11.97 18.29
CA THR A 113 -27.99 -11.24 18.76
C THR A 113 -28.38 -10.13 17.76
N ARG A 114 -29.44 -9.37 18.04
CA ARG A 114 -29.82 -8.18 17.24
C ARG A 114 -28.92 -7.00 17.58
N GLU A 115 -27.69 -7.05 17.14
CA GLU A 115 -26.72 -6.01 17.41
C GLU A 115 -26.97 -4.76 16.56
N LEU A 116 -26.66 -3.60 17.11
CA LEU A 116 -26.60 -2.35 16.34
C LEU A 116 -25.50 -2.45 15.28
N GLN A 117 -25.86 -2.31 14.00
CA GLN A 117 -24.93 -2.40 12.88
C GLN A 117 -24.18 -3.74 12.79
N GLY A 118 -24.75 -4.79 13.35
CA GLY A 118 -24.17 -6.14 13.42
C GLY A 118 -24.77 -7.12 12.42
N GLY A 119 -24.51 -8.40 12.68
CA GLY A 119 -25.05 -9.51 11.88
C GLY A 119 -24.39 -9.71 10.52
N LEU A 120 -23.30 -8.97 10.23
CA LEU A 120 -22.53 -9.09 9.00
C LEU A 120 -21.10 -9.57 9.30
N ASP A 121 -20.63 -10.59 8.59
CA ASP A 121 -19.22 -10.97 8.67
C ASP A 121 -18.37 -9.99 7.85
N GLN A 122 -18.11 -8.84 8.47
CA GLN A 122 -17.36 -7.75 7.85
C GLN A 122 -15.88 -8.12 7.56
N ILE A 123 -15.29 -9.02 8.35
CA ILE A 123 -13.92 -9.50 8.09
C ILE A 123 -13.89 -10.39 6.85
N ALA A 124 -14.84 -11.32 6.70
CA ALA A 124 -14.94 -12.13 5.49
C ALA A 124 -15.19 -11.28 4.24
N ALA A 125 -16.00 -10.22 4.36
CA ALA A 125 -16.32 -9.32 3.24
C ALA A 125 -15.09 -8.56 2.72
N VAL A 126 -14.16 -8.13 3.58
CA VAL A 126 -12.97 -7.36 3.17
C VAL A 126 -11.74 -8.22 2.92
N ARG A 127 -11.74 -9.49 3.32
CA ARG A 127 -10.59 -10.38 3.16
C ARG A 127 -10.07 -10.49 1.72
N PRO A 128 -10.92 -10.60 0.68
CA PRO A 128 -10.45 -10.71 -0.70
C PRO A 128 -9.75 -9.46 -1.25
N ILE A 129 -9.97 -8.31 -0.61
CA ILE A 129 -9.46 -6.99 -1.06
C ILE A 129 -8.45 -6.39 -0.09
N THR A 130 -7.90 -7.20 0.81
CA THR A 130 -6.91 -6.75 1.80
C THR A 130 -5.74 -7.71 1.87
N LYS A 131 -4.57 -7.21 2.21
CA LYS A 131 -3.41 -8.06 2.52
C LYS A 131 -3.63 -8.86 3.82
N TRP A 132 -4.35 -8.25 4.75
CA TRP A 132 -4.66 -8.86 6.03
C TRP A 132 -5.90 -8.19 6.63
N ALA A 133 -6.82 -8.99 7.14
CA ALA A 133 -8.00 -8.52 7.87
C ALA A 133 -8.16 -9.36 9.14
N HIS A 134 -8.28 -8.71 10.27
CA HIS A 134 -8.33 -9.40 11.56
C HIS A 134 -9.26 -8.73 12.55
N ARG A 135 -9.96 -9.55 13.37
CA ARG A 135 -10.75 -9.09 14.51
C ARG A 135 -9.98 -9.33 15.79
N VAL A 136 -9.81 -8.29 16.59
CA VAL A 136 -9.17 -8.36 17.91
C VAL A 136 -10.12 -9.01 18.90
N THR A 137 -9.64 -10.03 19.61
CA THR A 137 -10.47 -10.78 20.58
C THR A 137 -10.10 -10.49 22.03
N SER A 138 -9.09 -9.67 22.28
CA SER A 138 -8.63 -9.32 23.63
C SER A 138 -7.95 -7.95 23.62
N THR A 139 -8.30 -7.13 24.60
CA THR A 139 -7.73 -5.77 24.77
C THR A 139 -6.22 -5.82 24.96
N SER A 140 -5.70 -6.80 25.68
CA SER A 140 -4.26 -6.96 25.91
C SER A 140 -3.47 -7.25 24.62
N ARG A 141 -4.13 -7.72 23.55
CA ARG A 141 -3.52 -8.04 22.26
C ARG A 141 -3.51 -6.86 21.29
N ILE A 142 -4.16 -5.73 21.65
CA ILE A 142 -4.26 -4.58 20.73
C ILE A 142 -2.89 -4.06 20.31
N PRO A 143 -1.91 -3.82 21.19
CA PRO A 143 -0.62 -3.25 20.77
C PRO A 143 0.13 -4.11 19.76
N ASP A 144 0.20 -5.42 19.97
CA ASP A 144 0.89 -6.33 19.05
C ASP A 144 0.13 -6.52 17.73
N LEU A 145 -1.22 -6.54 17.76
CA LEU A 145 -2.03 -6.67 16.54
C LEU A 145 -2.03 -5.38 15.70
N VAL A 146 -2.02 -4.21 16.33
CA VAL A 146 -1.81 -2.92 15.64
C VAL A 146 -0.41 -2.90 15.01
N GLY A 147 0.61 -3.30 15.76
CA GLY A 147 1.98 -3.42 15.22
C GLY A 147 2.06 -4.38 14.03
N LEU A 148 1.36 -5.51 14.11
CA LEU A 148 1.27 -6.48 13.02
C LEU A 148 0.54 -5.89 11.80
N ALA A 149 -0.57 -5.17 12.03
CA ALA A 149 -1.31 -4.48 10.98
C ALA A 149 -0.44 -3.46 10.22
N VAL A 150 0.35 -2.66 10.94
CA VAL A 150 1.31 -1.71 10.34
C VAL A 150 2.34 -2.45 9.47
N ARG A 151 2.92 -3.54 9.99
CA ARG A 151 3.87 -4.35 9.21
C ARG A 151 3.26 -4.95 7.96
N HIS A 152 2.04 -5.46 8.03
CA HIS A 152 1.34 -5.98 6.85
C HIS A 152 1.03 -4.89 5.83
N ALA A 153 0.62 -3.71 6.27
CA ALA A 153 0.27 -2.62 5.37
C ALA A 153 1.48 -2.09 4.58
N GLN A 154 2.66 -2.04 5.21
CA GLN A 154 3.85 -1.40 4.62
C GLN A 154 4.95 -2.37 4.19
N GLY A 155 4.98 -3.60 4.71
CA GLY A 155 6.04 -4.58 4.42
C GLY A 155 5.88 -5.23 3.05
N GLY A 156 6.99 -5.48 2.34
CA GLY A 156 6.98 -6.02 0.98
C GLY A 156 6.24 -5.10 0.01
N GLN A 157 5.42 -5.65 -0.89
CA GLN A 157 4.47 -4.85 -1.65
C GLN A 157 3.43 -4.29 -0.68
N PRO A 158 3.30 -2.96 -0.54
CA PRO A 158 2.29 -2.36 0.34
C PRO A 158 0.86 -2.71 -0.08
N GLY A 159 -0.08 -2.51 0.83
CA GLY A 159 -1.49 -2.76 0.52
C GLY A 159 -2.40 -2.52 1.71
N PRO A 160 -3.72 -2.53 1.51
CA PRO A 160 -4.68 -2.25 2.55
C PRO A 160 -4.77 -3.37 3.58
N VAL A 161 -5.01 -2.97 4.82
CA VAL A 161 -5.21 -3.84 5.98
C VAL A 161 -6.43 -3.33 6.75
N VAL A 162 -7.24 -4.27 7.27
CA VAL A 162 -8.39 -3.94 8.13
C VAL A 162 -8.18 -4.57 9.50
N LEU A 163 -8.28 -3.76 10.54
CA LEU A 163 -8.25 -4.19 11.93
C LEU A 163 -9.59 -3.82 12.60
N ASP A 164 -10.34 -4.83 12.98
CA ASP A 164 -11.63 -4.72 13.66
C ASP A 164 -11.42 -4.84 15.18
N ILE A 165 -11.78 -3.81 15.92
CA ILE A 165 -11.70 -3.76 17.38
C ILE A 165 -13.13 -3.74 17.93
N PRO A 166 -13.69 -4.89 18.34
CA PRO A 166 -15.04 -4.94 18.89
C PRO A 166 -15.24 -3.98 20.05
N ILE A 167 -16.47 -3.46 20.21
CA ILE A 167 -16.75 -2.39 21.18
C ILE A 167 -16.36 -2.78 22.61
N ASP A 168 -16.68 -3.98 23.04
CA ASP A 168 -16.31 -4.50 24.36
C ASP A 168 -14.81 -4.59 24.56
N VAL A 169 -14.05 -4.99 23.53
CA VAL A 169 -12.58 -5.02 23.53
C VAL A 169 -12.01 -3.60 23.57
N GLY A 170 -12.59 -2.68 22.77
CA GLY A 170 -12.15 -1.28 22.70
C GLY A 170 -12.40 -0.50 24.00
N PHE A 171 -13.50 -0.77 24.68
CA PHE A 171 -13.89 -0.08 25.93
C PHE A 171 -13.34 -0.73 27.20
N THR A 172 -12.82 -1.97 27.12
CA THR A 172 -12.21 -2.63 28.28
C THR A 172 -10.87 -1.98 28.61
N SER A 173 -10.68 -1.63 29.88
CA SER A 173 -9.45 -1.06 30.40
C SER A 173 -8.50 -2.13 30.94
N VAL A 174 -7.22 -1.98 30.67
CA VAL A 174 -6.16 -2.85 31.19
C VAL A 174 -5.02 -2.03 31.76
N ASP A 175 -4.23 -2.63 32.62
CA ASP A 175 -2.99 -2.07 33.14
C ASP A 175 -1.88 -2.23 32.08
N PRO A 176 -1.41 -1.15 31.46
CA PRO A 176 -0.41 -1.22 30.39
C PRO A 176 0.96 -1.74 30.87
N SER A 177 1.25 -1.68 32.17
CA SER A 177 2.49 -2.22 32.74
C SER A 177 2.55 -3.74 32.71
N LYS A 178 1.40 -4.40 32.59
CA LYS A 178 1.25 -5.86 32.49
C LYS A 178 1.25 -6.38 31.05
N LEU A 179 1.27 -5.47 30.08
CA LEU A 179 1.34 -5.85 28.67
C LEU A 179 2.78 -6.15 28.29
N ALA A 180 2.97 -7.12 27.41
CA ALA A 180 4.26 -7.27 26.76
C ALA A 180 4.62 -5.96 26.05
N ALA A 181 5.85 -5.50 26.21
CA ALA A 181 6.30 -4.29 25.52
C ALA A 181 6.18 -4.53 24.00
N ALA A 182 5.14 -3.96 23.39
CA ALA A 182 5.07 -3.86 21.95
C ALA A 182 6.08 -2.79 21.57
N GLY A 183 7.24 -3.18 21.06
CA GLY A 183 8.20 -2.24 20.52
C GLY A 183 7.63 -1.47 19.33
N LYS A 184 8.29 -0.39 18.93
CA LYS A 184 7.96 0.30 17.67
C LYS A 184 7.90 -0.72 16.54
N PRO A 185 6.81 -0.79 15.76
CA PRO A 185 6.73 -1.73 14.65
C PRO A 185 7.87 -1.46 13.66
N GLU A 186 8.77 -2.42 13.53
CA GLU A 186 9.83 -2.35 12.52
C GLU A 186 9.29 -2.92 11.21
N ILE A 187 9.45 -2.15 10.14
CA ILE A 187 9.20 -2.61 8.78
C ILE A 187 10.46 -3.30 8.29
N ALA A 188 10.32 -4.52 7.80
CA ALA A 188 11.45 -5.24 7.22
C ALA A 188 12.11 -4.42 6.10
N PRO A 189 13.44 -4.36 6.02
CA PRO A 189 14.12 -3.68 4.94
C PRO A 189 13.72 -4.29 3.59
N ARG A 190 13.75 -3.48 2.56
CA ARG A 190 13.45 -3.94 1.20
C ARG A 190 14.46 -4.95 0.74
N PRO A 191 14.05 -6.00 0.00
CA PRO A 191 14.98 -6.98 -0.55
C PRO A 191 15.93 -6.31 -1.56
N VAL A 192 17.18 -6.69 -1.50
CA VAL A 192 18.22 -6.26 -2.47
C VAL A 192 18.33 -7.35 -3.53
N PRO A 193 18.35 -7.01 -4.83
CA PRO A 193 18.52 -8.00 -5.89
C PRO A 193 19.92 -8.65 -5.80
N PRO A 194 20.04 -9.93 -6.19
CA PRO A 194 21.35 -10.59 -6.24
C PRO A 194 22.32 -9.88 -7.19
N ALA A 195 23.60 -9.83 -6.87
CA ALA A 195 24.63 -9.19 -7.69
C ALA A 195 24.65 -9.71 -9.14
N ARG A 196 24.41 -11.01 -9.34
CA ARG A 196 24.29 -11.62 -10.67
C ARG A 196 23.17 -11.01 -11.52
N SER A 197 22.02 -10.68 -10.91
CA SER A 197 20.89 -10.06 -11.62
C SER A 197 21.19 -8.62 -12.02
N ILE A 198 21.95 -7.91 -11.19
CA ILE A 198 22.42 -6.55 -11.51
C ILE A 198 23.41 -6.62 -12.68
N ALA A 199 24.37 -7.57 -12.66
CA ALA A 199 25.32 -7.76 -13.74
C ALA A 199 24.62 -8.11 -15.06
N SER A 200 23.63 -9.02 -15.03
CA SER A 200 22.86 -9.37 -16.23
C SER A 200 22.06 -8.19 -16.78
N LEU A 201 21.51 -7.31 -15.91
CA LEU A 201 20.86 -6.09 -16.36
C LEU A 201 21.85 -5.13 -17.03
N ALA A 202 23.03 -4.95 -16.46
CA ALA A 202 24.07 -4.11 -17.05
C ALA A 202 24.49 -4.63 -18.45
N GLU A 203 24.71 -5.94 -18.61
CA GLU A 203 24.98 -6.56 -19.90
C GLU A 203 23.88 -6.33 -20.93
N LEU A 204 22.61 -6.39 -20.51
CA LEU A 204 21.47 -6.11 -21.38
C LEU A 204 21.45 -4.64 -21.83
N ILE A 205 21.77 -3.71 -20.93
CA ILE A 205 21.85 -2.28 -21.23
C ILE A 205 22.97 -2.02 -22.24
N ASP A 206 24.16 -2.54 -21.97
CA ASP A 206 25.35 -2.36 -22.84
C ASP A 206 25.15 -2.93 -24.24
N ALA A 207 24.35 -4.00 -24.37
CA ALA A 207 24.05 -4.64 -25.64
C ALA A 207 22.88 -4.01 -26.40
N SER A 208 22.22 -2.97 -25.85
CA SER A 208 21.01 -2.35 -26.42
C SER A 208 21.32 -1.05 -27.14
N GLU A 209 20.67 -0.83 -28.28
CA GLU A 209 20.79 0.42 -29.04
C GLU A 209 19.69 1.43 -28.67
N ARG A 210 18.52 0.93 -28.26
CA ARG A 210 17.33 1.75 -27.95
C ARG A 210 16.65 1.31 -26.65
N PRO A 211 17.40 1.29 -25.54
CA PRO A 211 16.82 0.96 -24.23
C PRO A 211 15.84 2.05 -23.76
N VAL A 212 14.80 1.65 -23.04
CA VAL A 212 13.87 2.56 -22.36
C VAL A 212 13.59 2.06 -20.94
N VAL A 213 13.36 3.01 -20.03
CA VAL A 213 12.83 2.71 -18.69
C VAL A 213 11.35 3.05 -18.64
N VAL A 214 10.56 2.18 -18.01
CA VAL A 214 9.15 2.45 -17.71
C VAL A 214 8.96 2.34 -16.20
N VAL A 215 8.61 3.45 -15.56
CA VAL A 215 8.33 3.50 -14.13
C VAL A 215 6.84 3.29 -13.90
N GLY A 216 6.48 2.35 -13.04
CA GLY A 216 5.10 1.99 -12.72
C GLY A 216 4.63 2.43 -11.34
N ASP A 217 3.42 2.02 -10.98
CA ASP A 217 2.72 2.43 -9.76
C ASP A 217 3.39 1.91 -8.48
N GLY A 218 4.05 0.75 -8.54
CA GLY A 218 4.85 0.21 -7.44
C GLY A 218 6.01 1.12 -7.03
N SER A 219 6.39 2.07 -7.87
CA SER A 219 7.40 3.09 -7.56
C SER A 219 6.93 4.12 -6.53
N LEU A 220 5.62 4.31 -6.34
CA LEU A 220 5.07 5.25 -5.36
C LEU A 220 5.43 4.89 -3.91
N ALA A 221 5.63 3.60 -3.66
CA ALA A 221 6.06 3.12 -2.35
C ALA A 221 7.57 3.24 -2.11
N MET A 222 8.33 3.72 -3.10
CA MET A 222 9.79 3.74 -3.09
C MET A 222 10.31 5.17 -3.19
N ASP A 223 11.16 5.54 -2.26
CA ASP A 223 11.95 6.78 -2.33
C ASP A 223 13.26 6.46 -3.07
N PHE A 224 13.24 6.57 -4.38
CA PHE A 224 14.41 6.27 -5.25
C PHE A 224 14.55 7.29 -6.39
N ARG A 225 13.92 8.45 -6.24
CA ARG A 225 13.91 9.46 -7.31
C ARG A 225 15.31 9.97 -7.64
N SER A 226 16.15 10.20 -6.63
CA SER A 226 17.54 10.61 -6.82
C SER A 226 18.33 9.56 -7.57
N GLU A 227 18.19 8.29 -7.19
CA GLU A 227 18.90 7.18 -7.84
C GLU A 227 18.44 6.96 -9.28
N LEU A 228 17.15 7.22 -9.56
CA LEU A 228 16.64 7.14 -10.92
C LEU A 228 17.10 8.32 -11.78
N ASP A 229 17.16 9.54 -11.22
CA ASP A 229 17.74 10.71 -11.90
C ASP A 229 19.22 10.45 -12.23
N ASP A 230 20.01 10.00 -11.25
CA ASP A 230 21.44 9.65 -11.43
C ASP A 230 21.63 8.55 -12.48
N PHE A 231 20.81 7.50 -12.44
CA PHE A 231 20.84 6.43 -13.43
C PHE A 231 20.52 6.95 -14.84
N ALA A 232 19.48 7.75 -14.98
CA ALA A 232 19.08 8.32 -16.26
C ALA A 232 20.17 9.23 -16.82
N GLU A 233 20.78 10.07 -15.98
CA GLU A 233 21.89 10.95 -16.39
C GLU A 233 23.14 10.17 -16.81
N ALA A 234 23.50 9.12 -16.07
CA ALA A 234 24.68 8.30 -16.37
C ALA A 234 24.53 7.48 -17.65
N THR A 235 23.30 7.02 -17.94
CA THR A 235 23.04 6.13 -19.10
C THR A 235 22.48 6.83 -20.32
N GLY A 236 21.87 8.01 -20.16
CA GLY A 236 21.15 8.68 -21.23
C GLY A 236 19.82 8.02 -21.64
N ILE A 237 19.36 7.01 -20.89
CA ILE A 237 18.16 6.24 -21.20
C ILE A 237 16.89 7.05 -20.90
N PRO A 238 15.96 7.20 -21.86
CA PRO A 238 14.70 7.91 -21.64
C PRO A 238 13.78 7.14 -20.68
N VAL A 239 13.11 7.87 -19.80
CA VAL A 239 12.20 7.33 -18.79
C VAL A 239 10.77 7.70 -19.09
N PHE A 240 9.94 6.70 -19.25
CA PHE A 240 8.48 6.80 -19.45
C PHE A 240 7.74 6.45 -18.17
N ARG A 241 6.50 6.90 -18.04
CA ARG A 241 5.64 6.65 -16.88
C ARG A 241 4.44 5.82 -17.30
N SER A 242 4.15 4.77 -16.54
CA SER A 242 2.93 3.97 -16.65
C SER A 242 1.94 4.36 -15.55
N GLY A 243 0.65 4.42 -15.90
CA GLY A 243 -0.43 4.60 -14.93
C GLY A 243 -0.28 5.82 -14.02
N LEU A 244 -0.36 5.59 -12.72
CA LEU A 244 -0.33 6.60 -11.67
C LEU A 244 1.08 6.99 -11.19
N SER A 245 2.13 6.47 -11.81
CA SER A 245 3.54 6.72 -11.46
C SER A 245 3.95 8.17 -11.70
N ARG A 246 3.33 9.09 -10.96
CA ARG A 246 3.70 10.51 -11.01
C ARG A 246 4.99 10.73 -10.24
N GLY A 247 6.01 11.25 -10.91
CA GLY A 247 7.26 11.65 -10.27
C GLY A 247 8.37 10.59 -10.33
N GLY A 248 8.44 9.77 -11.36
CA GLY A 248 9.59 8.89 -11.61
C GLY A 248 10.88 9.70 -11.63
N LEU A 249 11.03 10.62 -12.57
CA LEU A 249 12.13 11.61 -12.60
C LEU A 249 11.71 12.94 -12.00
N THR A 250 12.70 13.73 -11.57
CA THR A 250 12.50 15.11 -11.12
C THR A 250 11.80 15.94 -12.23
N HIS A 251 10.93 16.85 -11.78
CA HIS A 251 10.19 17.70 -12.72
C HIS A 251 11.14 18.50 -13.61
N GLY A 252 10.89 18.47 -14.92
CA GLY A 252 11.74 19.16 -15.90
C GLY A 252 13.00 18.40 -16.30
N HIS A 253 13.22 17.20 -15.81
CA HIS A 253 14.36 16.38 -16.21
C HIS A 253 14.32 16.09 -17.72
N LYS A 254 15.44 16.32 -18.43
CA LYS A 254 15.55 16.22 -19.91
C LYS A 254 15.22 14.83 -20.47
N LEU A 255 15.42 13.77 -19.67
CA LEU A 255 15.14 12.37 -20.06
C LEU A 255 13.74 11.92 -19.65
N ASN A 256 12.90 12.79 -19.09
CA ASN A 256 11.49 12.49 -18.86
C ASN A 256 10.74 12.49 -20.20
N ALA A 257 10.56 11.32 -20.78
CA ALA A 257 9.96 11.12 -22.10
C ALA A 257 8.41 11.05 -22.09
N GLY A 258 7.80 11.35 -20.94
CA GLY A 258 6.34 11.43 -20.81
C GLY A 258 5.69 10.13 -20.34
N GLY A 259 4.43 9.92 -20.75
CA GLY A 259 3.68 8.73 -20.36
C GLY A 259 3.78 7.59 -21.36
N ILE A 260 3.11 6.48 -21.05
CA ILE A 260 3.10 5.28 -21.90
C ILE A 260 2.62 5.55 -23.34
N PHE A 261 1.70 6.50 -23.52
CA PHE A 261 1.24 6.87 -24.86
C PHE A 261 2.35 7.54 -25.69
N SER A 262 3.31 8.24 -25.04
CA SER A 262 4.49 8.78 -25.75
C SER A 262 5.42 7.66 -26.20
N LEU A 263 5.59 6.61 -25.38
CA LEU A 263 6.32 5.40 -25.77
C LEU A 263 5.67 4.71 -26.98
N MET A 264 4.34 4.60 -26.98
CA MET A 264 3.57 4.03 -28.09
C MET A 264 3.74 4.83 -29.40
N ALA A 265 3.97 6.12 -29.31
CA ALA A 265 4.12 6.98 -30.46
C ALA A 265 5.53 6.95 -31.10
N LEU A 266 6.54 6.39 -30.44
CA LEU A 266 7.94 6.39 -30.93
C LEU A 266 8.10 5.88 -32.36
N PRO A 267 7.49 4.74 -32.78
CA PRO A 267 7.63 4.26 -34.16
C PRO A 267 7.03 5.24 -35.17
N ALA A 268 5.88 5.84 -34.85
CA ALA A 268 5.21 6.82 -35.72
C ALA A 268 6.01 8.13 -35.85
N LEU A 269 6.82 8.46 -34.85
CA LEU A 269 7.71 9.62 -34.83
C LEU A 269 9.09 9.33 -35.47
N GLY A 270 9.30 8.14 -36.01
CA GLY A 270 10.55 7.75 -36.65
C GLY A 270 11.69 7.37 -35.69
N ALA A 271 11.40 7.28 -34.38
CA ALA A 271 12.40 6.90 -33.36
C ALA A 271 12.65 5.38 -33.27
N GLY A 272 11.89 4.59 -34.02
CA GLY A 272 11.95 3.13 -33.99
C GLY A 272 11.29 2.51 -32.75
N THR A 273 11.33 1.19 -32.67
CA THR A 273 10.87 0.46 -31.49
C THR A 273 12.01 0.25 -30.49
N PRO A 274 11.76 0.30 -29.18
CA PRO A 274 12.76 -0.12 -28.18
C PRO A 274 13.21 -1.56 -28.41
N ASP A 275 14.48 -1.84 -28.14
CA ASP A 275 15.05 -3.20 -28.13
C ASP A 275 15.27 -3.74 -26.71
N LEU A 276 15.23 -2.87 -25.70
CA LEU A 276 15.19 -3.22 -24.28
C LEU A 276 14.18 -2.33 -23.55
N VAL A 277 13.32 -2.95 -22.75
CA VAL A 277 12.39 -2.27 -21.85
C VAL A 277 12.72 -2.67 -20.41
N ILE A 278 13.05 -1.69 -19.57
CA ILE A 278 13.36 -1.88 -18.17
C ILE A 278 12.15 -1.39 -17.37
N LEU A 279 11.42 -2.28 -16.72
CA LEU A 279 10.27 -1.97 -15.87
C LEU A 279 10.75 -1.75 -14.44
N VAL A 280 10.44 -0.60 -13.86
CA VAL A 280 10.78 -0.25 -12.47
C VAL A 280 9.50 -0.02 -11.69
N GLY A 281 9.16 -0.96 -10.79
CA GLY A 281 7.89 -0.93 -10.07
C GLY A 281 6.68 -0.94 -11.00
N ALA A 282 6.83 -1.40 -12.21
CA ALA A 282 5.78 -1.52 -13.19
C ALA A 282 5.41 -2.98 -13.39
N SER A 283 4.11 -3.27 -13.33
CA SER A 283 3.57 -4.57 -13.69
C SER A 283 3.18 -4.60 -15.16
N HIS A 284 3.38 -5.75 -15.78
CA HIS A 284 2.96 -5.97 -17.15
C HIS A 284 1.44 -6.03 -17.22
N GLY A 285 0.82 -4.99 -17.71
CA GLY A 285 -0.64 -4.84 -17.74
C GLY A 285 -1.17 -4.31 -19.06
N LEU A 286 -2.46 -4.04 -19.11
CA LEU A 286 -3.19 -3.56 -20.28
C LEU A 286 -2.51 -2.36 -20.96
N PHE A 287 -2.05 -1.40 -20.18
CA PHE A 287 -1.41 -0.18 -20.68
C PHE A 287 -0.03 -0.43 -21.31
N LEU A 288 0.60 -1.56 -20.99
CA LEU A 288 1.86 -2.00 -21.63
C LEU A 288 1.60 -3.02 -22.76
N GLY A 289 0.37 -3.11 -23.27
CA GLY A 289 0.01 -4.00 -24.38
C GLY A 289 -0.48 -5.36 -23.94
N GLY A 290 -0.70 -5.61 -22.65
CA GLY A 290 -1.18 -6.87 -22.10
C GLY A 290 -0.27 -8.04 -22.48
N ARG A 291 -0.82 -9.23 -22.59
CA ARG A 291 -0.05 -10.46 -22.94
C ARG A 291 0.66 -10.40 -24.28
N ARG A 292 0.23 -9.55 -25.20
CA ARG A 292 0.81 -9.49 -26.56
C ARG A 292 1.96 -8.51 -26.68
N PHE A 293 2.14 -7.61 -25.73
CA PHE A 293 3.16 -6.55 -25.75
C PHE A 293 3.23 -5.77 -27.07
N TYR A 294 2.22 -5.90 -27.89
CA TYR A 294 2.17 -5.39 -29.25
C TYR A 294 1.29 -4.14 -29.29
N PRO A 295 1.66 -3.11 -30.04
CA PRO A 295 2.74 -3.06 -31.03
C PRO A 295 4.03 -2.42 -30.51
N MET A 296 4.13 -2.03 -29.22
CA MET A 296 5.17 -1.12 -28.73
C MET A 296 6.57 -1.69 -28.68
N CYS A 297 6.69 -2.96 -28.39
CA CYS A 297 7.96 -3.59 -28.04
C CYS A 297 8.14 -4.98 -28.68
N ALA A 298 7.56 -5.20 -29.86
CA ALA A 298 7.74 -6.47 -30.58
C ALA A 298 9.22 -6.76 -30.78
N GLY A 299 9.72 -7.83 -30.16
CA GLY A 299 11.12 -8.25 -30.22
C GLY A 299 12.03 -7.59 -29.17
N ALA A 300 11.54 -6.69 -28.33
CA ALA A 300 12.33 -6.11 -27.25
C ALA A 300 12.62 -7.16 -26.15
N LYS A 301 13.84 -7.11 -25.62
CA LYS A 301 14.16 -7.79 -24.35
C LYS A 301 13.53 -7.03 -23.21
N MET A 302 13.24 -7.73 -22.12
CA MET A 302 12.62 -7.11 -20.94
C MET A 302 13.40 -7.44 -19.69
N ALA A 303 13.55 -6.42 -18.85
CA ALA A 303 14.04 -6.55 -17.49
C ALA A 303 13.03 -5.91 -16.54
N GLN A 304 12.87 -6.47 -15.35
CA GLN A 304 11.93 -5.95 -14.36
C GLN A 304 12.58 -5.89 -12.98
N ILE A 305 12.33 -4.76 -12.31
CA ILE A 305 12.67 -4.51 -10.92
C ILE A 305 11.33 -4.31 -10.18
N HIS A 306 11.00 -5.23 -9.28
CA HIS A 306 9.73 -5.19 -8.55
C HIS A 306 9.88 -5.71 -7.14
N LEU A 307 9.05 -5.20 -6.19
CA LEU A 307 9.05 -5.65 -4.79
C LEU A 307 8.34 -6.99 -4.62
N ASP A 308 7.35 -7.27 -5.45
CA ASP A 308 6.63 -8.54 -5.44
C ASP A 308 7.27 -9.51 -6.43
N ALA A 309 7.79 -10.62 -5.90
CA ALA A 309 8.41 -11.66 -6.72
C ALA A 309 7.40 -12.35 -7.67
N ALA A 310 6.12 -12.37 -7.34
CA ALA A 310 5.09 -12.93 -8.20
C ALA A 310 4.86 -12.10 -9.46
N GLU A 311 5.09 -10.79 -9.40
CA GLU A 311 5.01 -9.89 -10.55
C GLU A 311 6.20 -10.05 -11.51
N ILE A 312 7.39 -10.43 -11.01
CA ILE A 312 8.59 -10.63 -11.84
C ILE A 312 8.43 -11.85 -12.75
N LEU A 313 7.77 -12.89 -12.30
CA LEU A 313 7.65 -14.16 -13.04
C LEU A 313 6.72 -14.07 -14.25
N SER A 314 5.82 -13.10 -14.26
CA SER A 314 4.88 -12.91 -15.37
C SER A 314 5.58 -12.53 -16.70
N LEU A 315 6.83 -12.11 -16.65
CA LEU A 315 7.57 -11.56 -17.79
C LEU A 315 8.52 -12.52 -18.46
N ILE A 316 9.01 -13.54 -17.75
CA ILE A 316 9.98 -14.52 -18.31
C ILE A 316 9.35 -15.36 -19.44
N HIS A 317 8.01 -15.47 -19.47
CA HIS A 317 7.30 -16.23 -20.47
C HIS A 317 6.89 -15.44 -21.74
N ILE A 318 7.22 -14.16 -21.82
CA ILE A 318 6.83 -13.30 -22.95
C ILE A 318 7.93 -13.25 -24.02
N SER A 319 9.13 -13.72 -23.72
CA SER A 319 10.22 -13.77 -24.71
C SER A 319 10.10 -14.91 -25.74
N GLU A 320 9.07 -15.76 -25.66
CA GLU A 320 8.79 -16.76 -26.70
C GLU A 320 7.48 -16.42 -27.45
N PRO A 321 7.57 -15.85 -28.67
CA PRO A 321 6.36 -15.51 -29.45
C PRO A 321 5.65 -16.72 -30.10
N THR A 322 5.95 -17.96 -29.72
CA THR A 322 5.58 -19.14 -30.50
C THR A 322 4.82 -20.23 -29.74
N ARG A 323 3.94 -19.93 -28.79
CA ARG A 323 2.92 -20.92 -28.41
C ARG A 323 1.52 -20.38 -28.67
N PRO A 324 0.86 -20.81 -29.79
CA PRO A 324 -0.57 -20.65 -29.91
C PRO A 324 -1.27 -21.55 -28.89
N TYR A 325 -2.17 -20.98 -28.09
CA TYR A 325 -3.13 -21.73 -27.32
C TYR A 325 -4.31 -22.12 -28.20
#